data_cd76cbe71c1889e894988cb744166a8b
#
_entry.id   cd76cbe71c1889e894988cb744166a8b
#
_cell.length_a   1.000
_cell.length_b   1.000
_cell.length_c   1.000
_cell.angle_alpha   90.00
_cell.angle_beta   90.00
_cell.angle_gamma   90.00
#
_symmetry.space_group_name_H-M   'P 1'
#
loop_
_entity.id
_entity.type
_entity.pdbx_description
1 polymer ?
#
loop_
_entity_poly.entity_id
_entity_poly.type
_entity_poly.pdbx_seq_one_letter_code
_entity_poly.pdbx_strand_id
1 'polypeptide(L)'
;MDNNLNLYHIFYTVANNKNISGAAKELYISQPAISKAIAKLEANLNTRLFMRSSRGVTLTSEGSILYEQVKNAFSAIQTGEDQLRKFATLGVSHLSIGVSITLCKYVLLPYLKEFIRQNPHITISITCHPSMETITDIENGVTEIGLVGMPAVQNQLLCFEPIREIQDTFIATGNYLKNLRIREGNDKASLLSNANFMMLNKENVSRMFVDQYLAAHQIQITNILEINTMDLLIELAKIDLGIACVIRDFVKDDIENGTFKELTFKRTIPKRKIGFTYREDLPMSDALKKFIDFVHSVSEE
;
A
#
# COMPACT_ATOMS: atom_id res chain seq x y z
N MET A 1 27.39 -21.88 7.91
CA MET A 1 26.74 -21.45 6.65
C MET A 1 27.79 -20.84 5.77
N ASP A 2 28.19 -21.53 4.71
CA ASP A 2 29.07 -20.94 3.68
C ASP A 2 28.20 -19.99 2.83
N ASN A 3 27.98 -18.79 3.32
CA ASN A 3 27.12 -17.80 2.67
C ASN A 3 27.88 -17.14 1.52
N ASN A 4 28.01 -17.88 0.41
CA ASN A 4 28.52 -17.28 -0.80
C ASN A 4 27.39 -16.51 -1.49
N LEU A 5 27.19 -15.24 -1.11
CA LEU A 5 26.17 -14.34 -1.66
C LEU A 5 26.15 -14.30 -3.21
N ASN A 6 27.31 -14.57 -3.82
CA ASN A 6 27.44 -14.64 -5.27
C ASN A 6 26.62 -15.80 -5.89
N LEU A 7 26.44 -16.92 -5.18
CA LEU A 7 25.60 -18.01 -5.69
C LEU A 7 24.13 -17.61 -5.75
N TYR A 8 23.67 -16.85 -4.75
CA TYR A 8 22.29 -16.31 -4.72
C TYR A 8 22.10 -15.22 -5.77
N HIS A 9 23.13 -14.40 -6.03
CA HIS A 9 23.08 -13.39 -7.10
C HIS A 9 22.95 -14.06 -8.47
N ILE A 10 23.75 -15.10 -8.75
CA ILE A 10 23.65 -15.86 -9.98
C ILE A 10 22.28 -16.53 -10.12
N PHE A 11 21.76 -17.13 -9.05
CA PHE A 11 20.42 -17.71 -9.00
C PHE A 11 19.34 -16.67 -9.36
N TYR A 12 19.37 -15.50 -8.72
CA TYR A 12 18.43 -14.41 -8.94
C TYR A 12 18.47 -13.91 -10.39
N THR A 13 19.67 -13.70 -10.95
CA THR A 13 19.85 -13.25 -12.33
C THR A 13 19.34 -14.29 -13.34
N VAL A 14 19.59 -15.58 -13.10
CA VAL A 14 19.07 -16.66 -13.96
C VAL A 14 17.54 -16.72 -13.91
N ALA A 15 16.93 -16.55 -12.74
CA ALA A 15 15.48 -16.53 -12.56
C ALA A 15 14.83 -15.38 -13.33
N ASN A 16 15.40 -14.18 -13.27
CA ASN A 16 14.93 -13.01 -13.99
C ASN A 16 15.03 -13.16 -15.52
N ASN A 17 16.15 -13.68 -16.00
CA ASN A 17 16.40 -13.86 -17.44
C ASN A 17 15.63 -15.05 -18.03
N LYS A 18 15.19 -16.02 -17.21
CA LYS A 18 14.56 -17.27 -17.62
C LYS A 18 15.41 -18.09 -18.60
N ASN A 19 16.69 -17.76 -18.75
CA ASN A 19 17.66 -18.50 -19.55
C ASN A 19 19.10 -18.26 -19.06
N ILE A 20 19.94 -19.30 -19.21
CA ILE A 20 21.36 -19.27 -18.76
C ILE A 20 22.20 -18.32 -19.62
N SER A 21 21.92 -18.25 -20.93
CA SER A 21 22.71 -17.44 -21.86
C SER A 21 22.53 -15.94 -21.61
N GLY A 22 21.30 -15.50 -21.30
CA GLY A 22 20.99 -14.12 -20.92
C GLY A 22 21.68 -13.74 -19.62
N ALA A 23 21.55 -14.58 -18.60
CA ALA A 23 22.21 -14.37 -17.31
C ALA A 23 23.76 -14.36 -17.44
N ALA A 24 24.33 -15.19 -18.31
CA ALA A 24 25.76 -15.20 -18.57
C ALA A 24 26.27 -13.89 -19.18
N LYS A 25 25.50 -13.30 -20.10
CA LYS A 25 25.81 -12.00 -20.70
C LYS A 25 25.70 -10.88 -19.66
N GLU A 26 24.65 -10.87 -18.86
CA GLU A 26 24.40 -9.86 -17.83
C GLU A 26 25.49 -9.85 -16.76
N LEU A 27 25.91 -11.05 -16.31
CA LEU A 27 26.94 -11.22 -15.27
C LEU A 27 28.38 -11.21 -15.81
N TYR A 28 28.57 -11.11 -17.12
CA TYR A 28 29.90 -11.16 -17.77
C TYR A 28 30.71 -12.44 -17.41
N ILE A 29 30.03 -13.58 -17.26
CA ILE A 29 30.67 -14.88 -16.98
C ILE A 29 30.21 -15.94 -18.00
N SER A 30 30.92 -17.07 -18.05
CA SER A 30 30.59 -18.14 -19.00
C SER A 30 29.35 -18.94 -18.55
N GLN A 31 28.59 -19.48 -19.53
CA GLN A 31 27.44 -20.35 -19.25
C GLN A 31 27.79 -21.60 -18.40
N PRO A 32 28.95 -22.28 -18.62
CA PRO A 32 29.37 -23.34 -17.73
C PRO A 32 29.58 -22.89 -16.28
N ALA A 33 30.10 -21.65 -16.07
CA ALA A 33 30.28 -21.11 -14.74
C ALA A 33 28.93 -20.88 -14.03
N ILE A 34 27.93 -20.34 -14.74
CA ILE A 34 26.54 -20.21 -14.21
C ILE A 34 25.99 -21.58 -13.84
N SER A 35 26.07 -22.55 -14.76
CA SER A 35 25.55 -23.90 -14.52
C SER A 35 26.21 -24.58 -13.31
N LYS A 36 27.53 -24.40 -13.13
CA LYS A 36 28.27 -24.90 -11.96
C LYS A 36 27.85 -24.19 -10.67
N ALA A 37 27.64 -22.89 -10.71
CA ALA A 37 27.19 -22.10 -9.54
C ALA A 37 25.78 -22.52 -9.10
N ILE A 38 24.84 -22.66 -10.03
CA ILE A 38 23.49 -23.15 -9.73
C ILE A 38 23.52 -24.55 -9.14
N ALA A 39 24.27 -25.49 -9.78
CA ALA A 39 24.41 -26.86 -9.27
C ALA A 39 25.02 -26.89 -7.85
N LYS A 40 25.97 -25.98 -7.54
CA LYS A 40 26.54 -25.83 -6.20
C LYS A 40 25.52 -25.33 -5.20
N LEU A 41 24.69 -24.34 -5.58
CA LEU A 41 23.62 -23.83 -4.71
C LEU A 41 22.58 -24.91 -4.43
N GLU A 42 22.12 -25.61 -5.46
CA GLU A 42 21.16 -26.72 -5.36
C GLU A 42 21.70 -27.86 -4.46
N ALA A 43 22.98 -28.17 -4.58
CA ALA A 43 23.63 -29.14 -3.72
C ALA A 43 23.73 -28.68 -2.27
N ASN A 44 24.10 -27.43 -2.02
CA ASN A 44 24.15 -26.84 -0.68
C ASN A 44 22.80 -26.85 0.02
N LEU A 45 21.72 -26.65 -0.73
CA LEU A 45 20.34 -26.62 -0.22
C LEU A 45 19.65 -27.98 -0.29
N ASN A 46 20.32 -28.98 -0.87
CA ASN A 46 19.76 -30.32 -1.13
C ASN A 46 18.41 -30.27 -1.85
N THR A 47 18.25 -29.35 -2.78
CA THR A 47 16.97 -29.05 -3.45
C THR A 47 17.23 -28.55 -4.86
N ARG A 48 16.39 -28.94 -5.82
CA ARG A 48 16.41 -28.37 -7.17
C ARG A 48 15.61 -27.06 -7.20
N LEU A 49 16.24 -26.03 -7.77
CA LEU A 49 15.65 -24.69 -7.85
C LEU A 49 15.11 -24.38 -9.25
N PHE A 50 15.66 -25.08 -10.29
CA PHE A 50 15.26 -24.88 -11.68
C PHE A 50 14.85 -26.19 -12.37
N MET A 51 13.84 -26.08 -13.20
CA MET A 51 13.50 -27.03 -14.26
C MET A 51 14.09 -26.53 -15.58
N ARG A 52 14.81 -27.40 -16.30
CA ARG A 52 15.41 -27.11 -17.62
C ARG A 52 14.52 -27.66 -18.72
N SER A 53 14.29 -26.86 -19.76
CA SER A 53 13.59 -27.28 -20.98
C SER A 53 14.30 -26.77 -22.23
N SER A 54 13.87 -27.21 -23.40
CA SER A 54 14.36 -26.69 -24.68
C SER A 54 14.01 -25.17 -24.88
N ARG A 55 13.11 -24.64 -24.09
CA ARG A 55 12.68 -23.22 -24.13
C ARG A 55 13.36 -22.35 -23.10
N GLY A 56 14.24 -22.90 -22.26
CA GLY A 56 14.95 -22.16 -21.21
C GLY A 56 14.85 -22.82 -19.82
N VAL A 57 14.92 -22.01 -18.78
CA VAL A 57 14.82 -22.45 -17.39
C VAL A 57 13.65 -21.78 -16.69
N THR A 58 12.93 -22.55 -15.87
CA THR A 58 11.82 -22.08 -15.04
C THR A 58 12.07 -22.49 -13.59
N LEU A 59 11.59 -21.70 -12.64
CA LEU A 59 11.70 -22.04 -11.22
C LEU A 59 10.85 -23.27 -10.87
N THR A 60 11.35 -24.08 -9.94
CA THR A 60 10.54 -25.08 -9.21
C THR A 60 9.67 -24.36 -8.15
N SER A 61 8.78 -25.05 -7.44
CA SER A 61 8.10 -24.54 -6.25
C SER A 61 9.08 -24.04 -5.19
N GLU A 62 10.10 -24.84 -4.90
CA GLU A 62 11.17 -24.52 -3.95
C GLU A 62 12.01 -23.34 -4.44
N GLY A 63 12.31 -23.31 -5.75
CA GLY A 63 12.98 -22.18 -6.39
C GLY A 63 12.18 -20.89 -6.28
N SER A 64 10.86 -20.95 -6.40
CA SER A 64 9.98 -19.77 -6.25
C SER A 64 9.99 -19.22 -4.81
N ILE A 65 9.96 -20.11 -3.81
CA ILE A 65 10.07 -19.72 -2.40
C ILE A 65 11.40 -18.99 -2.14
N LEU A 66 12.51 -19.57 -2.62
CA LEU A 66 13.84 -18.98 -2.46
C LEU A 66 13.95 -17.66 -3.23
N TYR A 67 13.38 -17.58 -4.43
CA TYR A 67 13.45 -16.38 -5.28
C TYR A 67 12.86 -15.15 -4.58
N GLU A 68 11.69 -15.28 -3.95
CA GLU A 68 11.06 -14.16 -3.25
C GLU A 68 11.93 -13.65 -2.09
N GLN A 69 12.57 -14.56 -1.32
CA GLN A 69 13.45 -14.16 -0.23
C GLN A 69 14.75 -13.50 -0.74
N VAL A 70 15.33 -14.06 -1.80
CA VAL A 70 16.56 -13.51 -2.39
C VAL A 70 16.29 -12.15 -3.04
N LYS A 71 15.15 -11.98 -3.71
CA LYS A 71 14.70 -10.71 -4.26
C LYS A 71 14.61 -9.62 -3.16
N ASN A 72 13.98 -9.94 -2.05
CA ASN A 72 13.86 -9.03 -0.91
C ASN A 72 15.23 -8.65 -0.32
N ALA A 73 16.13 -9.63 -0.19
CA ALA A 73 17.48 -9.40 0.32
C ALA A 73 18.29 -8.46 -0.60
N PHE A 74 18.25 -8.67 -1.91
CA PHE A 74 18.95 -7.78 -2.87
C PHE A 74 18.31 -6.40 -2.94
N SER A 75 16.99 -6.30 -2.84
CA SER A 75 16.30 -5.01 -2.75
C SER A 75 16.73 -4.22 -1.51
N ALA A 76 16.87 -4.89 -0.36
CA ALA A 76 17.33 -4.25 0.88
C ALA A 76 18.81 -3.76 0.75
N ILE A 77 19.69 -4.56 0.13
CA ILE A 77 21.08 -4.14 -0.13
C ILE A 77 21.11 -2.91 -1.04
N GLN A 78 20.37 -2.94 -2.16
CA GLN A 78 20.28 -1.84 -3.10
C GLN A 78 19.75 -0.56 -2.43
N THR A 79 18.73 -0.69 -1.59
CA THR A 79 18.19 0.43 -0.80
C THR A 79 19.26 1.03 0.11
N GLY A 80 20.05 0.20 0.80
CA GLY A 80 21.14 0.67 1.64
C GLY A 80 22.23 1.40 0.86
N GLU A 81 22.63 0.88 -0.31
CA GLU A 81 23.59 1.55 -1.20
C GLU A 81 23.06 2.88 -1.73
N ASP A 82 21.79 2.95 -2.10
CA ASP A 82 21.15 4.18 -2.59
C ASP A 82 21.01 5.21 -1.47
N GLN A 83 20.73 4.80 -0.24
CA GLN A 83 20.75 5.66 0.94
C GLN A 83 22.15 6.23 1.17
N LEU A 84 23.20 5.40 1.13
CA LEU A 84 24.59 5.85 1.26
C LEU A 84 24.99 6.83 0.15
N ARG A 85 24.60 6.57 -1.11
CA ARG A 85 24.84 7.50 -2.23
C ARG A 85 24.14 8.83 -2.01
N LYS A 86 22.88 8.83 -1.57
CA LYS A 86 22.13 10.06 -1.23
C LYS A 86 22.81 10.84 -0.11
N PHE A 87 23.28 10.15 0.93
CA PHE A 87 24.04 10.75 2.04
C PHE A 87 25.33 11.42 1.56
N ALA A 88 26.09 10.74 0.69
CA ALA A 88 27.35 11.24 0.16
C ALA A 88 27.20 12.42 -0.80
N THR A 89 26.09 12.50 -1.55
CA THR A 89 25.91 13.46 -2.64
C THR A 89 25.26 14.76 -2.18
N LEU A 90 24.44 14.75 -1.14
CA LEU A 90 23.57 15.88 -0.80
C LEU A 90 23.89 16.57 0.53
N GLY A 91 24.61 15.92 1.47
CA GLY A 91 24.80 16.46 2.83
C GLY A 91 23.47 16.83 3.53
N VAL A 92 22.34 16.36 3.02
CA VAL A 92 20.99 16.74 3.37
C VAL A 92 20.30 15.51 3.94
N SER A 93 19.65 15.63 5.08
CA SER A 93 18.80 14.60 5.65
C SER A 93 17.65 14.27 4.68
N HIS A 94 17.37 13.00 4.47
CA HIS A 94 16.32 12.51 3.57
C HIS A 94 15.28 11.74 4.39
N LEU A 95 13.99 11.94 4.07
CA LEU A 95 12.86 11.23 4.64
C LEU A 95 12.05 10.57 3.53
N SER A 96 11.90 9.25 3.57
CA SER A 96 11.05 8.50 2.65
C SER A 96 9.72 8.13 3.30
N ILE A 97 8.61 8.54 2.67
CA ILE A 97 7.25 8.36 3.19
C ILE A 97 6.42 7.55 2.20
N GLY A 98 5.87 6.42 2.68
CA GLY A 98 4.88 5.63 1.96
C GLY A 98 3.46 6.03 2.36
N VAL A 99 2.54 6.16 1.40
CA VAL A 99 1.17 6.58 1.70
C VAL A 99 0.23 6.27 0.54
N SER A 100 -1.05 6.00 0.80
CA SER A 100 -2.04 5.96 -0.29
C SER A 100 -2.33 7.37 -0.83
N ILE A 101 -2.69 7.48 -2.11
CA ILE A 101 -3.04 8.78 -2.76
C ILE A 101 -4.06 9.56 -1.92
N THR A 102 -5.08 8.87 -1.43
CA THR A 102 -6.14 9.47 -0.62
C THR A 102 -5.61 10.05 0.69
N LEU A 103 -4.85 9.27 1.46
CA LEU A 103 -4.28 9.74 2.73
C LEU A 103 -3.19 10.80 2.51
N CYS A 104 -2.46 10.72 1.39
CA CYS A 104 -1.51 11.76 1.00
C CYS A 104 -2.23 13.11 0.87
N LYS A 105 -3.26 13.17 0.02
CA LYS A 105 -4.00 14.41 -0.29
C LYS A 105 -4.69 15.02 0.93
N TYR A 106 -5.42 14.20 1.69
CA TYR A 106 -6.31 14.72 2.71
C TYR A 106 -5.72 14.74 4.12
N VAL A 107 -4.61 14.03 4.34
CA VAL A 107 -4.02 13.90 5.68
C VAL A 107 -2.56 14.31 5.69
N LEU A 108 -1.70 13.73 4.83
CA LEU A 108 -0.26 13.96 4.88
C LEU A 108 0.12 15.38 4.46
N LEU A 109 -0.49 15.92 3.39
CA LEU A 109 -0.12 17.24 2.87
C LEU A 109 -0.22 18.38 3.90
N PRO A 110 -1.25 18.48 4.76
CA PRO A 110 -1.28 19.45 5.84
C PRO A 110 -0.08 19.35 6.81
N TYR A 111 0.30 18.13 7.21
CA TYR A 111 1.48 17.89 8.05
C TYR A 111 2.77 18.29 7.33
N LEU A 112 2.93 17.91 6.07
CA LEU A 112 4.12 18.23 5.30
C LEU A 112 4.30 19.72 5.07
N LYS A 113 3.22 20.45 4.85
CA LYS A 113 3.29 21.90 4.63
C LYS A 113 3.99 22.61 5.79
N GLU A 114 3.66 22.23 7.01
CA GLU A 114 4.25 22.83 8.20
C GLU A 114 5.65 22.27 8.50
N PHE A 115 5.83 20.95 8.35
CA PHE A 115 7.11 20.30 8.56
C PHE A 115 8.22 20.82 7.62
N ILE A 116 7.91 20.99 6.33
CA ILE A 116 8.86 21.51 5.34
C ILE A 116 9.25 22.97 5.67
N ARG A 117 8.29 23.77 6.13
CA ARG A 117 8.55 25.17 6.54
C ARG A 117 9.55 25.24 7.68
N GLN A 118 9.48 24.31 8.64
CA GLN A 118 10.38 24.23 9.80
C GLN A 118 11.70 23.55 9.48
N ASN A 119 11.73 22.67 8.46
CA ASN A 119 12.88 21.83 8.11
C ASN A 119 13.23 21.91 6.62
N PRO A 120 13.59 23.11 6.07
CA PRO A 120 13.79 23.29 4.64
C PRO A 120 15.00 22.53 4.06
N HIS A 121 15.86 22.01 4.92
CA HIS A 121 17.05 21.23 4.55
C HIS A 121 16.76 19.73 4.42
N ILE A 122 15.55 19.27 4.79
CA ILE A 122 15.18 17.87 4.66
C ILE A 122 14.56 17.63 3.27
N THR A 123 15.13 16.68 2.53
CA THR A 123 14.55 16.23 1.27
C THR A 123 13.53 15.13 1.55
N ILE A 124 12.33 15.25 0.98
CA ILE A 124 11.25 14.28 1.17
C ILE A 124 11.00 13.55 -0.15
N SER A 125 10.91 12.22 -0.09
CA SER A 125 10.36 11.40 -1.15
C SER A 125 9.04 10.78 -0.69
N ILE A 126 8.04 10.79 -1.57
CA ILE A 126 6.72 10.22 -1.30
C ILE A 126 6.46 9.13 -2.31
N THR A 127 6.15 7.93 -1.83
CA THR A 127 5.75 6.79 -2.64
C THR A 127 4.28 6.50 -2.40
N CYS A 128 3.48 6.50 -3.49
CA CYS A 128 2.04 6.31 -3.39
C CYS A 128 1.66 4.87 -3.69
N HIS A 129 1.48 4.08 -2.64
CA HIS A 129 1.05 2.68 -2.69
C HIS A 129 -0.15 2.42 -1.77
N PRO A 130 -0.94 1.35 -1.99
CA PRO A 130 -1.92 0.88 -1.01
C PRO A 130 -1.28 0.61 0.36
N SER A 131 -2.05 0.74 1.45
CA SER A 131 -1.50 0.59 2.82
C SER A 131 -0.76 -0.72 3.06
N MET A 132 -1.22 -1.83 2.49
CA MET A 132 -0.55 -3.13 2.65
C MET A 132 0.82 -3.17 1.97
N GLU A 133 0.93 -2.58 0.79
CA GLU A 133 2.21 -2.47 0.07
C GLU A 133 3.15 -1.49 0.79
N THR A 134 2.63 -0.36 1.29
CA THR A 134 3.37 0.57 2.15
C THR A 134 3.96 -0.13 3.38
N ILE A 135 3.19 -1.01 4.04
CA ILE A 135 3.68 -1.79 5.18
C ILE A 135 4.81 -2.72 4.76
N THR A 136 4.65 -3.43 3.64
CA THR A 136 5.69 -4.30 3.09
C THR A 136 6.98 -3.52 2.75
N ASP A 137 6.84 -2.32 2.19
CA ASP A 137 7.99 -1.44 1.91
C ASP A 137 8.72 -1.02 3.18
N ILE A 138 8.00 -0.75 4.27
CA ILE A 138 8.60 -0.44 5.58
C ILE A 138 9.30 -1.66 6.17
N GLU A 139 8.66 -2.83 6.13
CA GLU A 139 9.25 -4.09 6.60
C GLU A 139 10.56 -4.42 5.87
N ASN A 140 10.62 -4.13 4.58
CA ASN A 140 11.80 -4.34 3.74
C ASN A 140 12.82 -3.18 3.80
N GLY A 141 12.56 -2.10 4.55
CA GLY A 141 13.44 -0.94 4.65
C GLY A 141 13.51 -0.07 3.38
N VAL A 142 12.57 -0.24 2.45
CA VAL A 142 12.44 0.58 1.23
C VAL A 142 11.93 1.98 1.57
N THR A 143 11.04 2.07 2.56
CA THR A 143 10.43 3.28 3.08
C THR A 143 10.65 3.36 4.58
N GLU A 144 10.97 4.54 5.11
CA GLU A 144 11.26 4.71 6.54
C GLU A 144 9.99 4.81 7.40
N ILE A 145 8.95 5.48 6.87
CA ILE A 145 7.68 5.72 7.57
C ILE A 145 6.52 5.67 6.58
N GLY A 146 5.38 5.20 7.02
CA GLY A 146 4.16 5.17 6.21
C GLY A 146 2.97 5.73 6.95
N LEU A 147 2.07 6.39 6.22
CA LEU A 147 0.76 6.78 6.73
C LEU A 147 -0.28 5.77 6.25
N VAL A 148 -0.85 5.01 7.18
CA VAL A 148 -1.74 3.88 6.90
C VAL A 148 -3.03 3.92 7.71
N GLY A 149 -4.04 3.20 7.23
CA GLY A 149 -5.30 2.97 7.95
C GLY A 149 -5.28 1.64 8.72
N MET A 150 -5.85 1.62 9.93
CA MET A 150 -6.11 0.39 10.67
C MET A 150 -7.41 -0.30 10.17
N PRO A 151 -7.52 -1.64 10.22
CA PRO A 151 -6.56 -2.57 10.78
C PRO A 151 -5.42 -2.88 9.80
N ALA A 152 -4.25 -2.33 10.07
CA ALA A 152 -3.04 -2.82 9.45
C ALA A 152 -2.62 -4.12 10.15
N VAL A 153 -1.90 -4.98 9.46
CA VAL A 153 -1.37 -6.22 10.04
C VAL A 153 -0.54 -5.85 11.28
N GLN A 154 -0.87 -6.45 12.42
CA GLN A 154 -0.06 -6.30 13.63
C GLN A 154 1.24 -7.10 13.46
N ASN A 155 2.29 -6.41 13.04
CA ASN A 155 3.64 -6.94 13.05
C ASN A 155 4.35 -6.36 14.28
N GLN A 156 4.95 -7.22 15.11
CA GLN A 156 5.66 -6.83 16.34
C GLN A 156 6.89 -5.92 16.07
N LEU A 157 7.37 -5.88 14.83
CA LEU A 157 8.49 -5.03 14.43
C LEU A 157 8.08 -3.60 14.06
N LEU A 158 6.78 -3.35 13.91
CA LEU A 158 6.25 -2.07 13.49
C LEU A 158 5.60 -1.33 14.66
N CYS A 159 6.03 -0.11 14.90
CA CYS A 159 5.31 0.85 15.72
C CYS A 159 4.14 1.43 14.91
N PHE A 160 3.01 1.66 15.56
CA PHE A 160 1.89 2.39 14.97
C PHE A 160 1.48 3.54 15.88
N GLU A 161 1.62 4.75 15.40
CA GLU A 161 1.24 5.98 16.10
C GLU A 161 -0.05 6.54 15.51
N PRO A 162 -1.19 6.37 16.21
CA PRO A 162 -2.45 6.89 15.74
C PRO A 162 -2.46 8.43 15.81
N ILE A 163 -2.86 9.07 14.71
CA ILE A 163 -2.97 10.56 14.64
C ILE A 163 -4.39 11.05 14.66
N ARG A 164 -5.34 10.28 14.14
CA ARG A 164 -6.78 10.60 14.22
C ARG A 164 -7.66 9.40 13.87
N GLU A 165 -8.95 9.56 14.16
CA GLU A 165 -9.98 8.64 13.69
C GLU A 165 -10.64 9.17 12.42
N ILE A 166 -11.01 8.25 11.53
CA ILE A 166 -11.81 8.51 10.35
C ILE A 166 -13.04 7.59 10.35
N GLN A 167 -14.07 7.97 9.61
CA GLN A 167 -15.28 7.18 9.48
C GLN A 167 -15.66 7.05 8.01
N ASP A 168 -15.91 5.83 7.58
CA ASP A 168 -16.45 5.57 6.24
C ASP A 168 -17.97 5.78 6.25
N THR A 169 -18.52 6.28 5.15
CA THR A 169 -19.96 6.52 4.99
C THR A 169 -20.40 6.29 3.54
N PHE A 170 -21.70 6.14 3.33
CA PHE A 170 -22.28 6.08 1.99
C PHE A 170 -22.94 7.41 1.66
N ILE A 171 -22.64 7.95 0.48
CA ILE A 171 -23.18 9.21 -0.02
C ILE A 171 -23.80 9.08 -1.39
N ALA A 172 -24.79 9.89 -1.67
CA ALA A 172 -25.34 10.09 -3.01
C ALA A 172 -25.96 11.49 -3.10
N THR A 173 -26.16 11.99 -4.33
CA THR A 173 -26.91 13.22 -4.51
C THR A 173 -28.41 13.02 -4.26
N GLY A 174 -29.08 14.10 -3.90
CA GLY A 174 -30.55 14.07 -3.78
C GLY A 174 -31.26 13.69 -5.08
N ASN A 175 -30.69 14.06 -6.22
CA ASN A 175 -31.21 13.75 -7.54
C ASN A 175 -31.12 12.25 -7.87
N TYR A 176 -29.97 11.62 -7.62
CA TYR A 176 -29.81 10.16 -7.78
C TYR A 176 -30.83 9.39 -6.93
N LEU A 177 -30.97 9.76 -5.66
CA LEU A 177 -31.91 9.08 -4.75
C LEU A 177 -33.38 9.27 -5.16
N LYS A 178 -33.74 10.42 -5.68
CA LYS A 178 -35.08 10.67 -6.22
C LYS A 178 -35.36 9.76 -7.45
N ASN A 179 -34.43 9.73 -8.40
CA ASN A 179 -34.54 8.90 -9.60
C ASN A 179 -34.59 7.40 -9.27
N LEU A 180 -33.76 6.96 -8.31
CA LEU A 180 -33.79 5.57 -7.84
C LEU A 180 -35.16 5.20 -7.26
N ARG A 181 -35.78 6.07 -6.43
CA ARG A 181 -37.11 5.82 -5.87
C ARG A 181 -38.21 5.80 -6.94
N ILE A 182 -38.13 6.65 -7.96
CA ILE A 182 -39.09 6.66 -9.06
C ILE A 182 -39.02 5.32 -9.81
N ARG A 183 -37.83 4.78 -10.01
CA ARG A 183 -37.60 3.54 -10.75
C ARG A 183 -37.97 2.30 -9.96
N GLU A 184 -37.59 2.24 -8.66
CA GLU A 184 -37.65 1.02 -7.84
C GLU A 184 -38.75 1.05 -6.75
N GLY A 185 -39.48 2.17 -6.63
CA GLY A 185 -40.44 2.37 -5.54
C GLY A 185 -39.78 2.78 -4.22
N ASN A 186 -40.52 2.64 -3.11
CA ASN A 186 -40.06 3.07 -1.79
C ASN A 186 -39.60 1.93 -0.88
N ASP A 187 -39.63 0.69 -1.36
CA ASP A 187 -39.15 -0.43 -0.57
C ASP A 187 -37.62 -0.41 -0.40
N LYS A 188 -37.16 -0.37 0.85
CA LYS A 188 -35.73 -0.28 1.18
C LYS A 188 -34.89 -1.46 0.66
N ALA A 189 -35.46 -2.66 0.64
CA ALA A 189 -34.75 -3.85 0.16
C ALA A 189 -34.55 -3.77 -1.34
N SER A 190 -35.59 -3.35 -2.09
CA SER A 190 -35.54 -3.14 -3.52
C SER A 190 -34.56 -2.01 -3.91
N LEU A 191 -34.58 -0.91 -3.15
CA LEU A 191 -33.63 0.21 -3.37
C LEU A 191 -32.17 -0.22 -3.18
N LEU A 192 -31.86 -1.06 -2.18
CA LEU A 192 -30.50 -1.54 -1.93
C LEU A 192 -30.04 -2.55 -2.98
N SER A 193 -30.92 -3.45 -3.43
CA SER A 193 -30.55 -4.46 -4.42
C SER A 193 -30.38 -3.90 -5.83
N ASN A 194 -31.05 -2.78 -6.16
CA ASN A 194 -31.03 -2.20 -7.50
C ASN A 194 -30.20 -0.90 -7.62
N ALA A 195 -29.71 -0.37 -6.52
CA ALA A 195 -28.82 0.77 -6.54
C ALA A 195 -27.43 0.40 -7.10
N ASN A 196 -26.83 1.31 -7.82
CA ASN A 196 -25.41 1.21 -8.20
C ASN A 196 -24.57 1.67 -7.02
N PHE A 197 -23.80 0.77 -6.43
CA PHE A 197 -22.83 1.11 -5.40
C PHE A 197 -21.45 1.27 -6.03
N MET A 198 -20.75 2.31 -5.64
CA MET A 198 -19.38 2.59 -6.05
C MET A 198 -18.48 2.46 -4.84
N MET A 199 -17.50 1.59 -4.92
CA MET A 199 -16.59 1.28 -3.81
C MET A 199 -15.15 1.18 -4.32
N LEU A 200 -14.19 1.36 -3.44
CA LEU A 200 -12.79 1.08 -3.76
C LEU A 200 -12.61 -0.41 -4.10
N ASN A 201 -11.53 -0.75 -4.79
CA ASN A 201 -11.17 -2.14 -5.10
C ASN A 201 -10.98 -2.98 -3.83
N LYS A 202 -11.11 -4.31 -3.94
CA LYS A 202 -11.14 -5.24 -2.80
C LYS A 202 -9.87 -5.26 -1.97
N GLU A 203 -8.74 -4.89 -2.55
CA GLU A 203 -7.43 -4.85 -1.87
C GLU A 203 -7.25 -3.60 -1.00
N ASN A 204 -8.15 -2.63 -1.12
CA ASN A 204 -8.07 -1.39 -0.35
C ASN A 204 -8.55 -1.61 1.09
N VAL A 205 -7.78 -1.13 2.07
CA VAL A 205 -8.08 -1.27 3.50
C VAL A 205 -9.44 -0.67 3.89
N SER A 206 -9.85 0.47 3.31
CA SER A 206 -11.19 1.04 3.53
C SER A 206 -12.27 0.11 3.03
N ARG A 207 -12.09 -0.48 1.83
CA ARG A 207 -13.03 -1.46 1.27
C ARG A 207 -13.13 -2.69 2.13
N MET A 208 -12.02 -3.28 2.55
CA MET A 208 -12.01 -4.45 3.43
C MET A 208 -12.75 -4.20 4.74
N PHE A 209 -12.53 -3.03 5.35
CA PHE A 209 -13.22 -2.63 6.59
C PHE A 209 -14.73 -2.49 6.41
N VAL A 210 -15.16 -1.87 5.31
CA VAL A 210 -16.59 -1.70 4.99
C VAL A 210 -17.23 -3.04 4.63
N ASP A 211 -16.56 -3.92 3.90
CA ASP A 211 -17.07 -5.27 3.59
C ASP A 211 -17.29 -6.09 4.86
N GLN A 212 -16.38 -6.00 5.85
CA GLN A 212 -16.57 -6.64 7.17
C GLN A 212 -17.80 -6.08 7.91
N TYR A 213 -17.98 -4.75 7.87
CA TYR A 213 -19.17 -4.11 8.45
C TYR A 213 -20.45 -4.61 7.76
N LEU A 214 -20.50 -4.63 6.43
CA LEU A 214 -21.66 -5.07 5.66
C LEU A 214 -22.00 -6.53 5.97
N ALA A 215 -20.99 -7.41 6.02
CA ALA A 215 -21.15 -8.82 6.35
C ALA A 215 -21.68 -9.02 7.79
N ALA A 216 -21.10 -8.33 8.78
CA ALA A 216 -21.51 -8.41 10.19
C ALA A 216 -22.95 -7.97 10.41
N HIS A 217 -23.47 -7.06 9.57
CA HIS A 217 -24.85 -6.55 9.66
C HIS A 217 -25.81 -7.20 8.65
N GLN A 218 -25.35 -8.22 7.91
CA GLN A 218 -26.14 -8.92 6.88
C GLN A 218 -26.75 -7.96 5.85
N ILE A 219 -25.95 -6.94 5.44
CA ILE A 219 -26.33 -5.99 4.39
C ILE A 219 -25.76 -6.51 3.07
N GLN A 220 -26.64 -6.88 2.15
CA GLN A 220 -26.26 -7.35 0.83
C GLN A 220 -26.31 -6.21 -0.18
N ILE A 221 -25.19 -5.98 -0.85
CA ILE A 221 -25.04 -5.06 -1.97
C ILE A 221 -24.71 -5.90 -3.20
N THR A 222 -25.51 -5.79 -4.25
CA THR A 222 -25.41 -6.66 -5.45
C THR A 222 -24.66 -5.98 -6.60
N ASN A 223 -24.93 -4.70 -6.87
CA ASN A 223 -24.37 -3.97 -7.98
C ASN A 223 -23.21 -3.08 -7.49
N ILE A 224 -21.98 -3.59 -7.54
CA ILE A 224 -20.78 -2.86 -7.12
C ILE A 224 -19.95 -2.50 -8.34
N LEU A 225 -19.73 -1.20 -8.54
CA LEU A 225 -18.72 -0.66 -9.47
C LEU A 225 -17.44 -0.39 -8.66
N GLU A 226 -16.37 -1.08 -9.00
CA GLU A 226 -15.06 -0.90 -8.34
C GLU A 226 -14.30 0.26 -8.97
N ILE A 227 -13.81 1.17 -8.14
CA ILE A 227 -13.10 2.39 -8.51
C ILE A 227 -11.76 2.43 -7.77
N ASN A 228 -10.71 2.87 -8.43
CA ASN A 228 -9.36 2.79 -7.88
C ASN A 228 -9.02 3.92 -6.89
N THR A 229 -9.71 5.07 -6.95
CA THR A 229 -9.40 6.23 -6.10
C THR A 229 -10.64 6.85 -5.46
N MET A 230 -10.46 7.37 -4.23
CA MET A 230 -11.53 8.05 -3.50
C MET A 230 -12.01 9.31 -4.21
N ASP A 231 -11.11 10.08 -4.81
CA ASP A 231 -11.46 11.29 -5.55
C ASP A 231 -12.41 10.98 -6.71
N LEU A 232 -12.11 9.93 -7.46
CA LEU A 232 -12.98 9.52 -8.58
C LEU A 232 -14.33 9.02 -8.08
N LEU A 233 -14.38 8.31 -6.94
CA LEU A 233 -15.66 7.93 -6.31
C LEU A 233 -16.52 9.16 -6.01
N ILE A 234 -15.93 10.21 -5.43
CA ILE A 234 -16.61 11.46 -5.08
C ILE A 234 -17.14 12.16 -6.35
N GLU A 235 -16.28 12.30 -7.36
CA GLU A 235 -16.69 12.98 -8.62
C GLU A 235 -17.77 12.20 -9.38
N LEU A 236 -17.70 10.87 -9.42
CA LEU A 236 -18.74 10.03 -10.04
C LEU A 236 -20.06 10.11 -9.26
N ALA A 237 -20.02 10.27 -7.94
CA ALA A 237 -21.23 10.48 -7.17
C ALA A 237 -21.88 11.85 -7.48
N LYS A 238 -21.09 12.90 -7.72
CA LYS A 238 -21.60 14.24 -8.10
C LYS A 238 -22.38 14.24 -9.42
N ILE A 239 -22.05 13.35 -10.33
CA ILE A 239 -22.75 13.21 -11.62
C ILE A 239 -23.88 12.18 -11.59
N ASP A 240 -24.40 11.82 -10.43
CA ASP A 240 -25.52 10.92 -10.24
C ASP A 240 -25.29 9.46 -10.74
N LEU A 241 -24.04 8.97 -10.75
CA LEU A 241 -23.74 7.63 -11.21
C LEU A 241 -24.19 6.54 -10.22
N GLY A 242 -24.13 6.83 -8.92
CA GLY A 242 -24.48 5.87 -7.90
C GLY A 242 -24.29 6.34 -6.46
N ILE A 243 -24.37 5.39 -5.53
CA ILE A 243 -24.08 5.55 -4.12
C ILE A 243 -22.59 5.26 -3.91
N ALA A 244 -21.82 6.23 -3.47
CA ALA A 244 -20.39 6.07 -3.21
C ALA A 244 -20.10 5.79 -1.73
N CYS A 245 -19.20 4.85 -1.47
CA CYS A 245 -18.62 4.62 -0.16
C CYS A 245 -17.33 5.44 -0.02
N VAL A 246 -17.32 6.41 0.89
CA VAL A 246 -16.22 7.38 1.03
C VAL A 246 -15.89 7.64 2.50
N ILE A 247 -14.73 8.23 2.77
CA ILE A 247 -14.40 8.75 4.10
C ILE A 247 -15.18 10.05 4.32
N ARG A 248 -15.98 10.10 5.38
CA ARG A 248 -16.91 11.18 5.70
C ARG A 248 -16.24 12.55 5.76
N ASP A 249 -15.06 12.61 6.36
CA ASP A 249 -14.31 13.85 6.54
C ASP A 249 -13.94 14.53 5.21
N PHE A 250 -13.77 13.72 4.14
CA PHE A 250 -13.34 14.22 2.82
C PHE A 250 -14.48 14.83 2.00
N VAL A 251 -15.71 14.61 2.44
CA VAL A 251 -16.93 15.11 1.80
C VAL A 251 -17.79 15.93 2.78
N LYS A 252 -17.21 16.34 3.90
CA LYS A 252 -17.93 17.08 4.95
C LYS A 252 -18.60 18.32 4.39
N ASP A 253 -17.86 19.15 3.66
CA ASP A 253 -18.36 20.38 3.07
C ASP A 253 -19.47 20.10 2.05
N ASP A 254 -19.33 19.04 1.24
CA ASP A 254 -20.33 18.63 0.24
C ASP A 254 -21.63 18.09 0.91
N ILE A 255 -21.52 17.51 2.11
CA ILE A 255 -22.69 17.10 2.91
C ILE A 255 -23.36 18.34 3.53
N GLU A 256 -22.58 19.24 4.13
CA GLU A 256 -23.08 20.43 4.80
C GLU A 256 -23.76 21.42 3.83
N ASN A 257 -23.24 21.58 2.62
CA ASN A 257 -23.83 22.42 1.58
C ASN A 257 -24.99 21.73 0.82
N GLY A 258 -25.28 20.46 1.13
CA GLY A 258 -26.41 19.73 0.55
C GLY A 258 -26.16 19.07 -0.82
N THR A 259 -24.94 19.11 -1.34
CA THR A 259 -24.55 18.39 -2.57
C THR A 259 -24.78 16.89 -2.39
N PHE A 260 -24.36 16.34 -1.26
CA PHE A 260 -24.60 14.94 -0.92
C PHE A 260 -25.56 14.76 0.24
N LYS A 261 -26.28 13.66 0.19
CA LYS A 261 -27.02 13.08 1.31
C LYS A 261 -26.28 11.87 1.84
N GLU A 262 -26.08 11.84 3.13
CA GLU A 262 -25.49 10.70 3.83
C GLU A 262 -26.53 9.59 4.00
N LEU A 263 -26.15 8.36 3.70
CA LEU A 263 -27.02 7.18 3.79
C LEU A 263 -26.55 6.31 4.94
N THR A 264 -27.42 6.15 5.93
CA THR A 264 -27.16 5.26 7.06
C THR A 264 -28.03 4.01 6.90
N PHE A 265 -27.42 2.83 6.98
CA PHE A 265 -28.12 1.55 7.02
C PHE A 265 -28.63 1.27 8.45
N LYS A 266 -28.51 0.03 8.93
CA LYS A 266 -29.02 -0.34 10.29
C LYS A 266 -28.27 0.40 11.41
N ARG A 267 -26.96 0.62 11.23
CA ARG A 267 -26.07 1.35 12.16
C ARG A 267 -25.08 2.16 11.35
N THR A 268 -24.41 3.11 11.98
CA THR A 268 -23.28 3.80 11.38
C THR A 268 -22.07 2.87 11.28
N ILE A 269 -21.25 3.03 10.24
CA ILE A 269 -19.97 2.33 10.14
C ILE A 269 -19.08 2.80 11.30
N PRO A 270 -18.41 1.89 12.03
CA PRO A 270 -17.53 2.29 13.12
C PRO A 270 -16.39 3.17 12.64
N LYS A 271 -15.88 4.00 13.55
CA LYS A 271 -14.65 4.75 13.30
C LYS A 271 -13.46 3.80 13.31
N ARG A 272 -12.44 4.16 12.56
CA ARG A 272 -11.15 3.48 12.55
C ARG A 272 -10.01 4.48 12.61
N LYS A 273 -8.88 4.05 13.17
CA LYS A 273 -7.70 4.89 13.33
C LYS A 273 -6.89 4.92 12.04
N ILE A 274 -6.31 6.06 11.75
CA ILE A 274 -5.20 6.22 10.82
C ILE A 274 -4.00 6.76 11.59
N GLY A 275 -2.80 6.40 11.14
CA GLY A 275 -1.59 6.79 11.85
C GLY A 275 -0.34 6.52 11.05
N PHE A 276 0.77 6.98 11.59
CA PHE A 276 2.08 6.69 11.07
C PHE A 276 2.57 5.34 11.57
N THR A 277 3.27 4.61 10.70
CA THR A 277 3.92 3.34 11.06
C THR A 277 5.37 3.35 10.56
N TYR A 278 6.27 2.81 11.37
CA TYR A 278 7.70 2.72 11.10
C TYR A 278 8.31 1.55 11.89
N ARG A 279 9.57 1.20 11.61
CA ARG A 279 10.29 0.13 12.32
C ARG A 279 11.00 0.68 13.54
N GLU A 280 10.72 0.10 14.71
CA GLU A 280 11.41 0.43 15.98
C GLU A 280 12.75 -0.26 16.14
N ASP A 281 12.93 -1.42 15.51
CA ASP A 281 14.13 -2.25 15.65
C ASP A 281 15.32 -1.75 14.81
N LEU A 282 15.13 -0.74 13.96
CA LEU A 282 16.16 -0.13 13.14
C LEU A 282 16.60 1.25 13.68
N PRO A 283 17.86 1.64 13.49
CA PRO A 283 18.29 3.00 13.77
C PRO A 283 17.50 4.01 12.94
N MET A 284 16.83 4.95 13.61
CA MET A 284 16.09 6.02 12.93
C MET A 284 17.04 7.07 12.37
N SER A 285 16.79 7.52 11.15
CA SER A 285 17.47 8.70 10.58
C SER A 285 17.11 9.97 11.36
N ASP A 286 17.97 11.00 11.30
CA ASP A 286 17.68 12.30 11.92
C ASP A 286 16.42 12.96 11.34
N ALA A 287 16.16 12.75 10.04
CA ALA A 287 14.95 13.23 9.39
C ALA A 287 13.69 12.55 9.92
N LEU A 288 13.73 11.22 10.10
CA LEU A 288 12.62 10.45 10.67
C LEU A 288 12.32 10.89 12.11
N LYS A 289 13.35 11.01 12.97
CA LYS A 289 13.19 11.47 14.36
C LYS A 289 12.51 12.83 14.41
N LYS A 290 13.02 13.81 13.63
CA LYS A 290 12.42 15.16 13.57
C LYS A 290 10.97 15.14 13.08
N PHE A 291 10.65 14.24 12.14
CA PHE A 291 9.28 14.12 11.65
C PHE A 291 8.34 13.52 12.70
N ILE A 292 8.77 12.50 13.43
CA ILE A 292 8.00 11.90 14.53
C ILE A 292 7.79 12.92 15.65
N ASP A 293 8.84 13.63 16.09
CA ASP A 293 8.75 14.69 17.11
C ASP A 293 7.76 15.79 16.68
N PHE A 294 7.79 16.17 15.39
CA PHE A 294 6.84 17.12 14.82
C PHE A 294 5.41 16.60 14.87
N VAL A 295 5.17 15.35 14.46
CA VAL A 295 3.84 14.73 14.49
C VAL A 295 3.29 14.70 15.92
N HIS A 296 4.10 14.36 16.92
CA HIS A 296 3.71 14.40 18.32
C HIS A 296 3.29 15.80 18.76
N SER A 297 4.09 16.83 18.41
CA SER A 297 3.78 18.21 18.79
C SER A 297 2.46 18.73 18.22
N VAL A 298 2.08 18.29 17.01
CA VAL A 298 0.82 18.70 16.36
C VAL A 298 -0.39 17.87 16.84
N SER A 299 -0.16 16.65 17.35
CA SER A 299 -1.26 15.79 17.83
C SER A 299 -1.71 16.12 19.25
N GLU A 300 -0.95 16.91 20.00
CA GLU A 300 -1.27 17.37 21.37
C GLU A 300 -2.07 18.69 21.40
N GLU A 301 -2.20 19.39 20.28
CA GLU A 301 -3.06 20.58 20.09
C GLU A 301 -4.44 20.19 19.52
#